data_1cc2411622cc59f9fbc3cdcdf0fa776e
#
_entry.id   1cc2411622cc59f9fbc3cdcdf0fa776e
#
_cell.length_a   1.000
_cell.length_b   1.000
_cell.length_c   1.000
_cell.angle_alpha   90.00
_cell.angle_beta   90.00
_cell.angle_gamma   90.00
#
_symmetry.space_group_name_H-M   'P 1'
#
loop_
_entity.id
_entity.type
_entity.pdbx_description
1 polymer ?
#
loop_
_entity_poly.entity_id
_entity_poly.type
_entity_poly.pdbx_seq_one_letter_code
_entity_poly.pdbx_strand_id
1 'polypeptide(L)'
;VALPDNNLIVPVVKTCEEKNIIGLARSSADLALRARNNSLEADEIFGSTFTVTNPGIFGSLFGMAIINQPNVAILSVGAITKKPVVKETEYGDVIVVRSMLYLTLGYDHRIIDGAYGTQFLARIVSELESFDIDEVK
;
A
#
# COMPACT_ATOMS: atom_id res chain seq x y z
N VAL A 1 7.93 -2.35 8.36
CA VAL A 1 8.88 -1.31 8.83
C VAL A 1 10.29 -1.85 8.68
N ALA A 2 11.15 -1.08 8.00
CA ALA A 2 12.58 -1.41 7.93
C ALA A 2 13.26 -1.01 9.26
N LEU A 3 14.07 -1.92 9.77
CA LEU A 3 14.84 -1.76 11.01
C LEU A 3 16.29 -1.35 10.70
N PRO A 4 17.01 -0.75 11.69
CA PRO A 4 18.38 -0.28 11.46
C PRO A 4 19.39 -1.37 11.07
N ASP A 5 19.12 -2.62 11.44
CA ASP A 5 19.95 -3.81 11.18
C ASP A 5 19.64 -4.53 9.85
N ASN A 6 18.94 -3.85 8.94
CA ASN A 6 18.42 -4.38 7.66
C ASN A 6 17.38 -5.51 7.81
N ASN A 7 16.83 -5.71 8.99
CA ASN A 7 15.69 -6.58 9.20
C ASN A 7 14.37 -5.88 8.87
N LEU A 8 13.30 -6.66 8.78
CA LEU A 8 11.94 -6.18 8.55
C LEU A 8 11.02 -6.69 9.64
N ILE A 9 10.12 -5.85 10.10
CA ILE A 9 8.98 -6.24 10.93
C ILE A 9 7.70 -5.69 10.33
N VAL A 10 6.61 -6.43 10.46
CA VAL A 10 5.30 -6.07 9.89
C VAL A 10 4.31 -5.87 11.04
N PRO A 11 4.26 -4.69 11.65
CA PRO A 11 3.29 -4.40 12.71
C PRO A 11 1.88 -4.29 12.13
N VAL A 12 0.88 -4.56 12.97
CA VAL A 12 -0.52 -4.63 12.58
C VAL A 12 -1.29 -3.45 13.16
N VAL A 13 -1.86 -2.61 12.30
CA VAL A 13 -2.84 -1.61 12.71
C VAL A 13 -4.17 -2.31 12.91
N LYS A 14 -4.64 -2.41 14.14
CA LYS A 14 -5.90 -3.06 14.49
C LYS A 14 -7.08 -2.16 14.16
N THR A 15 -8.23 -2.78 13.80
CA THR A 15 -9.52 -2.11 13.55
C THR A 15 -9.39 -0.90 12.63
N CYS A 16 -8.75 -1.10 11.46
CA CYS A 16 -8.53 -0.02 10.48
C CYS A 16 -9.84 0.60 10.01
N GLU A 17 -10.90 -0.19 9.92
CA GLU A 17 -12.26 0.20 9.50
C GLU A 17 -12.93 1.20 10.44
N GLU A 18 -12.48 1.29 11.69
CA GLU A 18 -12.98 2.23 12.69
C GLU A 18 -12.19 3.55 12.72
N LYS A 19 -11.12 3.66 11.92
CA LYS A 19 -10.21 4.80 11.93
C LYS A 19 -10.38 5.67 10.69
N ASN A 20 -10.39 6.97 10.88
CA ASN A 20 -10.20 7.91 9.78
C ASN A 20 -8.70 7.97 9.36
N ILE A 21 -8.40 8.66 8.27
CA ILE A 21 -7.04 8.76 7.72
C ILE A 21 -6.04 9.32 8.74
N ILE A 22 -6.44 10.32 9.53
CA ILE A 22 -5.58 10.89 10.58
C ILE A 22 -5.28 9.85 11.66
N GLY A 23 -6.28 9.08 12.07
CA GLY A 23 -6.13 7.98 13.01
C GLY A 23 -5.23 6.87 12.49
N LEU A 24 -5.39 6.49 11.22
CA LEU A 24 -4.51 5.52 10.55
C LEU A 24 -3.06 6.02 10.46
N ALA A 25 -2.86 7.28 10.10
CA ALA A 25 -1.53 7.88 10.02
C ALA A 25 -0.84 7.91 11.38
N ARG A 26 -1.55 8.30 12.45
CA ARG A 26 -1.03 8.29 13.82
C ARG A 26 -0.68 6.88 14.28
N SER A 27 -1.57 5.90 14.09
CA SER A 27 -1.32 4.51 14.47
C SER A 27 -0.12 3.92 13.73
N SER A 28 0.00 4.19 12.43
CA SER A 28 1.12 3.71 11.61
C SER A 28 2.45 4.33 12.02
N ALA A 29 2.45 5.64 12.33
CA ALA A 29 3.65 6.35 12.78
C ALA A 29 4.11 5.86 14.16
N ASP A 30 3.20 5.66 15.10
CA ASP A 30 3.49 5.13 16.44
C ASP A 30 4.07 3.72 16.36
N LEU A 31 3.39 2.81 15.65
CA LEU A 31 3.87 1.45 15.45
C LEU A 31 5.26 1.41 14.79
N ALA A 32 5.50 2.27 13.79
CA ALA A 32 6.79 2.36 13.12
C ALA A 32 7.91 2.85 14.06
N LEU A 33 7.62 3.82 14.92
CA LEU A 33 8.55 4.31 15.91
C LEU A 33 8.89 3.24 16.95
N ARG A 34 7.86 2.58 17.51
CA ARG A 34 8.05 1.52 18.52
C ARG A 34 8.74 0.28 17.93
N ALA A 35 8.47 -0.04 16.65
CA ALA A 35 9.18 -1.10 15.93
C ALA A 35 10.70 -0.84 15.90
N ARG A 36 11.11 0.38 15.54
CA ARG A 36 12.52 0.76 15.48
C ARG A 36 13.20 0.80 16.87
N ASN A 37 12.43 1.05 17.91
CA ASN A 37 12.90 1.07 19.29
C ASN A 37 12.78 -0.30 19.99
N ASN A 38 12.40 -1.35 19.26
CA ASN A 38 12.24 -2.70 19.78
C ASN A 38 11.22 -2.80 20.95
N SER A 39 10.15 -2.00 20.88
CA SER A 39 9.14 -1.83 21.94
C SER A 39 7.72 -2.16 21.46
N LEU A 40 7.59 -3.02 20.43
CA LEU A 40 6.30 -3.57 20.04
C LEU A 40 5.85 -4.67 21.02
N GLU A 41 4.56 -4.70 21.27
CA GLU A 41 3.91 -5.79 21.99
C GLU A 41 3.72 -7.01 21.06
N ALA A 42 3.65 -8.22 21.65
CA ALA A 42 3.55 -9.44 20.84
C ALA A 42 2.26 -9.49 19.99
N ASP A 43 1.15 -8.97 20.49
CA ASP A 43 -0.13 -8.93 19.77
C ASP A 43 -0.16 -7.91 18.61
N GLU A 44 0.80 -6.98 18.58
CA GLU A 44 0.90 -5.96 17.51
C GLU A 44 1.58 -6.48 16.23
N ILE A 45 2.08 -7.72 16.24
CA ILE A 45 2.68 -8.37 15.08
C ILE A 45 1.86 -9.56 14.56
N PHE A 46 0.72 -9.84 15.18
CA PHE A 46 -0.17 -10.94 14.80
C PHE A 46 -1.58 -10.46 14.46
N GLY A 47 -2.33 -11.31 13.73
CA GLY A 47 -3.73 -11.10 13.43
C GLY A 47 -4.00 -10.11 12.30
N SER A 48 -3.04 -9.91 11.40
CA SER A 48 -3.29 -9.15 10.17
C SER A 48 -4.23 -9.93 9.23
N THR A 49 -5.07 -9.20 8.50
CA THR A 49 -5.98 -9.75 7.49
C THR A 49 -5.54 -9.38 6.07
N PHE A 50 -4.78 -8.30 5.94
CA PHE A 50 -4.22 -7.82 4.67
C PHE A 50 -2.88 -7.13 4.95
N THR A 51 -1.94 -7.22 4.02
CA THR A 51 -0.62 -6.59 4.16
C THR A 51 -0.39 -5.57 3.06
N VAL A 52 0.20 -4.43 3.44
CA VAL A 52 0.71 -3.42 2.51
C VAL A 52 2.22 -3.29 2.70
N THR A 53 2.98 -3.36 1.61
CA THR A 53 4.44 -3.16 1.62
C THR A 53 4.84 -2.07 0.64
N ASN A 54 5.92 -1.35 0.94
CA ASN A 54 6.39 -0.25 0.10
C ASN A 54 7.90 -0.36 -0.21
N PRO A 55 8.30 -1.16 -1.20
CA PRO A 55 9.68 -1.18 -1.69
C PRO A 55 10.06 0.07 -2.48
N GLY A 56 9.09 0.91 -2.84
CA GLY A 56 9.31 2.16 -3.57
C GLY A 56 10.18 3.17 -2.84
N ILE A 57 10.24 3.12 -1.50
CA ILE A 57 11.15 3.94 -0.69
C ILE A 57 12.63 3.66 -0.98
N PHE A 58 12.94 2.47 -1.51
CA PHE A 58 14.28 2.05 -1.95
C PHE A 58 14.48 2.20 -3.48
N GLY A 59 13.55 2.86 -4.17
CA GLY A 59 13.63 3.11 -5.61
C GLY A 59 13.07 2.00 -6.51
N SER A 60 12.49 0.94 -5.94
CA SER A 60 11.87 -0.13 -6.74
C SER A 60 10.59 0.36 -7.42
N LEU A 61 10.51 0.24 -8.75
CA LEU A 61 9.33 0.66 -9.52
C LEU A 61 8.12 -0.23 -9.23
N PHE A 62 8.33 -1.51 -9.07
CA PHE A 62 7.33 -2.51 -8.68
C PHE A 62 8.03 -3.69 -8.00
N GLY A 63 7.29 -4.49 -7.27
CA GLY A 63 7.84 -5.67 -6.61
C GLY A 63 6.76 -6.73 -6.41
N MET A 64 7.16 -7.99 -6.47
CA MET A 64 6.32 -9.12 -6.11
C MET A 64 6.64 -9.52 -4.67
N ALA A 65 5.78 -9.11 -3.75
CA ALA A 65 5.95 -9.41 -2.33
C ALA A 65 5.47 -10.83 -2.00
N ILE A 66 6.12 -11.45 -1.03
CA ILE A 66 5.68 -12.73 -0.45
C ILE A 66 4.51 -12.45 0.50
N ILE A 67 3.43 -13.22 0.36
CA ILE A 67 2.25 -13.09 1.20
C ILE A 67 2.61 -13.44 2.65
N ASN A 68 2.31 -12.53 3.57
CA ASN A 68 2.50 -12.75 5.00
C ASN A 68 1.38 -13.69 5.51
N GLN A 69 1.73 -14.92 5.85
CA GLN A 69 0.76 -15.91 6.33
C GLN A 69 0.13 -15.49 7.67
N PRO A 70 -1.17 -15.71 7.91
CA PRO A 70 -2.14 -16.45 7.08
C PRO A 70 -2.93 -15.57 6.08
N ASN A 71 -2.49 -14.35 5.76
CA ASN A 71 -3.16 -13.51 4.77
C ASN A 71 -3.25 -14.23 3.42
N VAL A 72 -4.21 -13.83 2.60
CA VAL A 72 -4.40 -14.40 1.25
C VAL A 72 -3.96 -13.42 0.15
N ALA A 73 -3.61 -12.20 0.51
CA ALA A 73 -3.13 -11.19 -0.43
C ALA A 73 -2.21 -10.16 0.24
N ILE A 74 -1.39 -9.51 -0.59
CA ILE A 74 -0.49 -8.41 -0.22
C ILE A 74 -0.44 -7.37 -1.33
N LEU A 75 -0.56 -6.08 -0.97
CA LEU A 75 -0.38 -4.96 -1.88
C LEU A 75 1.05 -4.41 -1.79
N SER A 76 1.71 -4.28 -2.92
CA SER A 76 3.02 -3.66 -3.02
C SER A 76 2.94 -2.30 -3.72
N VAL A 77 3.55 -1.28 -3.12
CA VAL A 77 3.56 0.10 -3.61
C VAL A 77 4.94 0.42 -4.16
N GLY A 78 5.02 0.76 -5.45
CA GLY A 78 6.27 1.12 -6.11
C GLY A 78 6.69 2.57 -5.88
N ALA A 79 7.88 2.92 -6.39
CA ALA A 79 8.41 4.28 -6.32
C ALA A 79 7.55 5.27 -7.10
N ILE A 80 7.32 6.44 -6.52
CA ILE A 80 6.67 7.56 -7.21
C ILE A 80 7.69 8.22 -8.13
N THR A 81 7.41 8.19 -9.44
CA THR A 81 8.28 8.77 -10.47
C THR A 81 7.50 9.67 -11.41
N LYS A 82 8.12 10.74 -11.91
CA LYS A 82 7.51 11.56 -12.95
C LYS A 82 7.59 10.86 -14.29
N LYS A 83 6.43 10.74 -14.96
CA LYS A 83 6.33 10.09 -16.28
C LYS A 83 5.48 10.95 -17.22
N PRO A 84 5.79 10.94 -18.53
CA PRO A 84 4.87 11.45 -19.54
C PRO A 84 3.68 10.50 -19.63
N VAL A 85 2.47 11.07 -19.59
CA VAL A 85 1.22 10.33 -19.76
C VAL A 85 0.32 11.05 -20.75
N VAL A 86 -0.49 10.31 -21.47
CA VAL A 86 -1.50 10.88 -22.37
C VAL A 86 -2.68 11.33 -21.51
N LYS A 87 -3.14 12.55 -21.76
CA LYS A 87 -4.39 13.08 -21.24
C LYS A 87 -5.31 13.40 -22.40
N GLU A 88 -6.45 12.72 -22.45
CA GLU A 88 -7.52 13.02 -23.41
C GLU A 88 -8.16 14.38 -23.08
N THR A 89 -8.36 15.20 -24.10
CA THR A 89 -9.06 16.49 -24.00
C THR A 89 -10.06 16.61 -25.14
N GLU A 90 -10.98 17.56 -25.05
CA GLU A 90 -11.95 17.85 -26.11
C GLU A 90 -11.30 18.26 -27.46
N TYR A 91 -10.02 18.71 -27.42
CA TYR A 91 -9.26 19.10 -28.61
C TYR A 91 -8.26 18.03 -29.07
N GLY A 92 -8.32 16.83 -28.47
CA GLY A 92 -7.42 15.70 -28.76
C GLY A 92 -6.47 15.38 -27.61
N ASP A 93 -5.60 14.41 -27.85
CA ASP A 93 -4.67 13.90 -26.85
C ASP A 93 -3.48 14.84 -26.65
N VAL A 94 -3.12 15.09 -25.39
CA VAL A 94 -1.95 15.86 -25.01
C VAL A 94 -1.04 15.05 -24.08
N ILE A 95 0.27 15.24 -24.20
CA ILE A 95 1.23 14.63 -23.29
C ILE A 95 1.47 15.57 -22.11
N VAL A 96 1.23 15.06 -20.91
CA VAL A 96 1.47 15.79 -19.65
C VAL A 96 2.39 15.01 -18.73
N VAL A 97 3.13 15.71 -17.86
CA VAL A 97 3.95 15.07 -16.84
C VAL A 97 3.13 14.86 -15.58
N ARG A 98 3.09 13.63 -15.10
CA ARG A 98 2.41 13.25 -13.86
C ARG A 98 3.34 12.44 -12.94
N SER A 99 3.09 12.54 -11.63
CA SER A 99 3.66 11.63 -10.66
C SER A 99 2.89 10.32 -10.72
N MET A 100 3.59 9.24 -11.10
CA MET A 100 3.01 7.92 -11.30
C MET A 100 3.68 6.92 -10.38
N LEU A 101 2.92 5.93 -9.92
CA LEU A 101 3.43 4.77 -9.21
C LEU A 101 2.76 3.50 -9.75
N TYR A 102 3.41 2.37 -9.54
CA TYR A 102 2.82 1.07 -9.79
C TYR A 102 2.32 0.45 -8.49
N LEU A 103 1.13 -0.14 -8.55
CA LEU A 103 0.60 -1.01 -7.53
C LEU A 103 0.63 -2.44 -8.03
N THR A 104 1.10 -3.35 -7.20
CA THR A 104 1.13 -4.79 -7.51
C THR A 104 0.40 -5.54 -6.42
N LEU A 105 -0.53 -6.41 -6.79
CA LEU A 105 -1.25 -7.29 -5.88
C LEU A 105 -0.74 -8.71 -6.03
N GLY A 106 -0.12 -9.24 -4.96
CA GLY A 106 0.11 -10.67 -4.81
C GLY A 106 -1.08 -11.32 -4.11
N TYR A 107 -1.56 -12.46 -4.59
CA TYR A 107 -2.67 -13.17 -3.96
C TYR A 107 -2.54 -14.70 -4.13
N ASP A 108 -3.16 -15.45 -3.23
CA ASP A 108 -3.20 -16.90 -3.28
C ASP A 108 -4.21 -17.35 -4.34
N HIS A 109 -3.70 -17.81 -5.49
CA HIS A 109 -4.54 -18.19 -6.63
C HIS A 109 -5.32 -19.48 -6.42
N ARG A 110 -5.12 -20.17 -5.29
CA ARG A 110 -5.96 -21.32 -4.89
C ARG A 110 -7.32 -20.87 -4.33
N ILE A 111 -7.42 -19.60 -3.88
CA ILE A 111 -8.58 -19.03 -3.19
C ILE A 111 -9.18 -17.88 -4.01
N ILE A 112 -8.31 -17.10 -4.67
CA ILE A 112 -8.68 -15.90 -5.43
C ILE A 112 -8.38 -16.15 -6.90
N ASP A 113 -9.38 -16.00 -7.76
CA ASP A 113 -9.18 -16.07 -9.21
C ASP A 113 -8.65 -14.77 -9.80
N GLY A 114 -8.14 -14.86 -11.06
CA GLY A 114 -7.54 -13.73 -11.74
C GLY A 114 -8.49 -12.56 -11.95
N ALA A 115 -9.75 -12.83 -12.24
CA ALA A 115 -10.76 -11.79 -12.44
C ALA A 115 -11.03 -11.02 -11.15
N TYR A 116 -11.23 -11.74 -10.04
CA TYR A 116 -11.49 -11.14 -8.73
C TYR A 116 -10.30 -10.32 -8.23
N GLY A 117 -9.08 -10.88 -8.30
CA GLY A 117 -7.86 -10.17 -7.89
C GLY A 117 -7.61 -8.89 -8.70
N THR A 118 -7.86 -8.95 -10.02
CA THR A 118 -7.72 -7.78 -10.89
C THR A 118 -8.77 -6.71 -10.60
N GLN A 119 -10.02 -7.08 -10.38
CA GLN A 119 -11.09 -6.15 -10.00
C GLN A 119 -10.82 -5.47 -8.66
N PHE A 120 -10.31 -6.23 -7.68
CA PHE A 120 -9.92 -5.68 -6.38
C PHE A 120 -8.83 -4.62 -6.52
N LEU A 121 -7.77 -4.90 -7.30
CA LEU A 121 -6.71 -3.92 -7.55
C LEU A 121 -7.23 -2.69 -8.30
N ALA A 122 -8.08 -2.89 -9.33
CA ALA A 122 -8.68 -1.79 -10.07
C ALA A 122 -9.54 -0.90 -9.17
N ARG A 123 -10.26 -1.48 -8.20
CA ARG A 123 -11.03 -0.71 -7.22
C ARG A 123 -10.12 0.13 -6.33
N ILE A 124 -9.00 -0.41 -5.85
CA ILE A 124 -8.01 0.36 -5.06
C ILE A 124 -7.49 1.55 -5.89
N VAL A 125 -7.13 1.33 -7.15
CA VAL A 125 -6.66 2.40 -8.04
C VAL A 125 -7.72 3.49 -8.19
N SER A 126 -8.97 3.10 -8.47
CA SER A 126 -10.09 4.04 -8.62
C SER A 126 -10.32 4.89 -7.36
N GLU A 127 -10.28 4.29 -6.18
CA GLU A 127 -10.42 5.01 -4.90
C GLU A 127 -9.27 6.00 -4.67
N LEU A 128 -8.03 5.61 -5.00
CA LEU A 128 -6.87 6.49 -4.87
C LEU A 128 -6.89 7.65 -5.87
N GLU A 129 -7.35 7.43 -7.10
CA GLU A 129 -7.42 8.47 -8.13
C GLU A 129 -8.57 9.44 -7.92
N SER A 130 -9.66 9.01 -7.29
CA SER A 130 -10.82 9.84 -6.96
C SER A 130 -10.74 10.48 -5.57
N PHE A 131 -9.65 10.21 -4.81
CA PHE A 131 -9.50 10.68 -3.45
C PHE A 131 -9.45 12.20 -3.37
N ASP A 132 -10.38 12.80 -2.61
CA ASP A 132 -10.40 14.23 -2.34
C ASP A 132 -9.67 14.52 -1.01
N ILE A 133 -8.55 15.24 -1.10
CA ILE A 133 -7.76 15.62 0.08
C ILE A 133 -8.53 16.57 1.02
N ASP A 134 -9.55 17.26 0.53
CA ASP A 134 -10.36 18.16 1.36
C ASP A 134 -11.32 17.40 2.29
N GLU A 135 -11.59 16.13 2.02
CA GLU A 135 -12.34 15.23 2.93
C GLU A 135 -11.52 14.81 4.16
N VAL A 136 -10.23 15.11 4.22
CA VAL A 136 -9.32 14.72 5.31
C VAL A 136 -9.28 15.75 6.46
N LYS A 137 -9.98 16.86 6.33
CA LYS A 137 -9.98 17.94 7.34
C LYS A 137 -10.83 17.63 8.56
#